data_b768a8ac5e83f3b735afd56f827a2a70
#
_entry.id   b768a8ac5e83f3b735afd56f827a2a70
#
_cell.length_a   1.000
_cell.length_b   1.000
_cell.length_c   1.000
_cell.angle_alpha   90.00
_cell.angle_beta   90.00
_cell.angle_gamma   90.00
#
_symmetry.space_group_name_H-M   'P 1'
#
loop_
_entity.id
_entity.type
_entity.pdbx_description
1 polymer ?
#
loop_
_entity_poly.entity_id
_entity_poly.type
_entity_poly.pdbx_seq_one_letter_code
_entity_poly.pdbx_strand_id
1 'polypeptide(L)'
;DELVSASLLSAGQDLLLVSRHGQSLRFHADDETLRPTGRATSGVTGMRFRPGDSLLAMGVVDPQWTDADLFVVTEGGYAKRTAIADYPTKGRGGLGVKVANLVEARGDLVGALVTAPKDEVLCIMASGKVVRSAVAEVSRTGRATQGVTFAKPDDGDRIIAVARSTERELESADGADMADRADRADDPDPAADGSAGEEPGSAGEQPGAAQSETIGSEGAQSDDENPGETVADSAAPSGGEAVGSGDDESEVQA
;
A
#
# COMPACT_ATOMS: atom_id res chain seq x y z
N ASP A 1 -1.31 -21.16 -12.48
CA ASP A 1 -1.12 -20.05 -11.52
C ASP A 1 0.19 -19.35 -11.86
N GLU A 2 0.20 -18.02 -11.71
CA GLU A 2 1.34 -17.17 -11.99
C GLU A 2 1.63 -16.30 -10.76
N LEU A 3 2.90 -16.15 -10.38
CA LEU A 3 3.32 -15.26 -9.31
C LEU A 3 3.39 -13.82 -9.86
N VAL A 4 2.52 -12.94 -9.39
CA VAL A 4 2.48 -11.54 -9.83
C VAL A 4 3.47 -10.68 -9.03
N SER A 5 3.51 -10.85 -7.70
CA SER A 5 4.36 -10.03 -6.82
C SER A 5 4.63 -10.73 -5.50
N ALA A 6 5.71 -10.32 -4.83
CA ALA A 6 6.05 -10.69 -3.47
C ALA A 6 6.61 -9.45 -2.74
N SER A 7 6.21 -9.25 -1.49
CA SER A 7 6.65 -8.11 -0.69
C SER A 7 6.81 -8.51 0.78
N LEU A 8 7.74 -7.86 1.46
CA LEU A 8 7.85 -7.92 2.91
C LEU A 8 6.84 -6.95 3.52
N LEU A 9 6.21 -7.38 4.60
CA LEU A 9 5.22 -6.60 5.33
C LEU A 9 5.64 -6.48 6.79
N SER A 10 5.38 -5.32 7.38
CA SER A 10 5.47 -5.08 8.81
C SER A 10 4.07 -5.06 9.44
N ALA A 11 4.00 -5.36 10.73
CA ALA A 11 2.73 -5.28 11.45
C ALA A 11 2.11 -3.87 11.33
N GLY A 12 0.81 -3.82 11.07
CA GLY A 12 0.06 -2.58 10.94
C GLY A 12 0.06 -1.94 9.54
N GLN A 13 0.75 -2.54 8.56
CA GLN A 13 0.65 -2.12 7.16
C GLN A 13 -0.57 -2.75 6.47
N ASP A 14 -1.00 -2.12 5.38
CA ASP A 14 -2.08 -2.61 4.54
C ASP A 14 -1.53 -3.13 3.21
N LEU A 15 -2.25 -4.08 2.64
CA LEU A 15 -2.11 -4.48 1.25
C LEU A 15 -3.16 -3.80 0.38
N LEU A 16 -2.72 -3.27 -0.76
CA LEU A 16 -3.56 -2.72 -1.82
C LEU A 16 -3.38 -3.56 -3.08
N LEU A 17 -4.41 -4.30 -3.44
CA LEU A 17 -4.46 -5.07 -4.69
C LEU A 17 -5.15 -4.26 -5.77
N VAL A 18 -4.62 -4.27 -6.98
CA VAL A 18 -5.19 -3.56 -8.14
C VAL A 18 -5.34 -4.52 -9.30
N SER A 19 -6.52 -4.52 -9.96
CA SER A 19 -6.79 -5.33 -11.12
C SER A 19 -6.59 -4.57 -12.44
N ARG A 20 -6.42 -5.30 -13.55
CA ARG A 20 -6.25 -4.74 -14.90
C ARG A 20 -7.44 -3.89 -15.33
N HIS A 21 -8.66 -4.31 -14.99
CA HIS A 21 -9.89 -3.58 -15.33
C HIS A 21 -10.26 -2.51 -14.30
N GLY A 22 -9.29 -2.05 -13.49
CA GLY A 22 -9.44 -0.87 -12.65
C GLY A 22 -10.27 -1.04 -11.40
N GLN A 23 -10.21 -2.20 -10.75
CA GLN A 23 -10.69 -2.40 -9.39
C GLN A 23 -9.52 -2.43 -8.40
N SER A 24 -9.77 -2.07 -7.16
CA SER A 24 -8.78 -2.22 -6.08
C SER A 24 -9.42 -2.68 -4.79
N LEU A 25 -8.66 -3.41 -3.99
CA LEU A 25 -9.05 -3.83 -2.66
C LEU A 25 -7.89 -3.58 -1.69
N ARG A 26 -8.15 -2.78 -0.66
CA ARG A 26 -7.23 -2.52 0.43
C ARG A 26 -7.70 -3.24 1.69
N PHE A 27 -6.80 -3.92 2.39
CA PHE A 27 -7.09 -4.62 3.64
C PHE A 27 -5.87 -4.67 4.56
N HIS A 28 -6.11 -4.83 5.86
CA HIS A 28 -5.03 -4.98 6.84
C HIS A 28 -4.26 -6.27 6.64
N ALA A 29 -2.95 -6.19 6.73
CA ALA A 29 -2.05 -7.33 6.64
C ALA A 29 -1.68 -7.82 8.06
N ASP A 30 -2.65 -8.33 8.77
CA ASP A 30 -2.53 -8.92 10.10
C ASP A 30 -2.68 -10.46 10.09
N ASP A 31 -2.40 -11.09 11.22
CA ASP A 31 -2.48 -12.56 11.36
C ASP A 31 -3.91 -13.10 11.27
N GLU A 32 -4.95 -12.28 11.45
CA GLU A 32 -6.34 -12.69 11.24
C GLU A 32 -6.67 -12.76 9.76
N THR A 33 -6.19 -11.78 9.01
CA THR A 33 -6.44 -11.64 7.57
C THR A 33 -5.49 -12.51 6.74
N LEU A 34 -4.21 -12.53 7.10
CA LEU A 34 -3.13 -13.26 6.41
C LEU A 34 -2.41 -14.19 7.40
N ARG A 35 -3.11 -15.24 7.85
CA ARG A 35 -2.51 -16.20 8.77
C ARG A 35 -1.20 -16.78 8.21
N PRO A 36 -0.12 -16.77 8.99
CA PRO A 36 1.11 -17.46 8.61
C PRO A 36 0.85 -18.93 8.31
N THR A 37 1.29 -19.41 7.16
CA THR A 37 1.03 -20.77 6.68
C THR A 37 2.31 -21.44 6.20
N GLY A 38 2.32 -22.79 6.24
CA GLY A 38 3.46 -23.57 5.75
C GLY A 38 3.55 -23.55 4.23
N ARG A 39 4.67 -24.07 3.70
CA ARG A 39 4.99 -24.06 2.25
C ARG A 39 3.99 -24.82 1.39
N ALA A 40 3.35 -25.87 1.93
CA ALA A 40 2.45 -26.76 1.19
C ALA A 40 0.98 -26.27 1.17
N THR A 41 0.73 -25.03 1.55
CA THR A 41 -0.64 -24.47 1.57
C THR A 41 -0.94 -23.70 0.30
N SER A 42 -2.22 -23.73 -0.12
CA SER A 42 -2.70 -23.02 -1.32
C SER A 42 -2.94 -21.52 -1.10
N GLY A 43 -2.68 -21.00 0.10
CA GLY A 43 -2.91 -19.60 0.43
C GLY A 43 -4.38 -19.23 0.60
N VAL A 44 -4.66 -17.93 0.56
CA VAL A 44 -6.01 -17.37 0.77
C VAL A 44 -6.36 -16.38 -0.34
N THR A 45 -7.64 -16.27 -0.68
CA THR A 45 -8.12 -15.32 -1.68
C THR A 45 -7.93 -13.89 -1.19
N GLY A 46 -7.09 -13.11 -1.89
CA GLY A 46 -6.91 -11.68 -1.62
C GLY A 46 -8.06 -10.86 -2.18
N MET A 47 -8.39 -11.04 -3.47
CA MET A 47 -9.38 -10.27 -4.20
C MET A 47 -10.16 -11.18 -5.16
N ARG A 48 -11.41 -10.85 -5.44
CA ARG A 48 -12.21 -11.46 -6.51
C ARG A 48 -12.20 -10.58 -7.73
N PHE A 49 -12.30 -11.22 -8.89
CA PHE A 49 -12.29 -10.55 -10.19
C PHE A 49 -13.63 -10.72 -10.90
N ARG A 50 -13.96 -9.78 -11.76
CA ARG A 50 -15.03 -9.94 -12.77
C ARG A 50 -14.52 -10.83 -13.90
N PRO A 51 -15.41 -11.40 -14.72
CA PRO A 51 -15.00 -12.19 -15.90
C PRO A 51 -14.01 -11.40 -16.76
N GLY A 52 -12.90 -12.04 -17.14
CA GLY A 52 -11.84 -11.45 -17.96
C GLY A 52 -10.85 -10.53 -17.23
N ASP A 53 -11.08 -10.21 -15.96
CA ASP A 53 -10.18 -9.39 -15.15
C ASP A 53 -9.15 -10.24 -14.39
N SER A 54 -8.01 -9.66 -14.06
CA SER A 54 -6.92 -10.33 -13.35
C SER A 54 -6.15 -9.34 -12.47
N LEU A 55 -5.36 -9.87 -11.52
CA LEU A 55 -4.48 -9.06 -10.70
C LEU A 55 -3.40 -8.41 -11.58
N LEU A 56 -3.25 -7.10 -11.45
CA LEU A 56 -2.21 -6.31 -12.10
C LEU A 56 -1.04 -6.05 -11.16
N ALA A 57 -1.32 -5.58 -9.96
CA ALA A 57 -0.31 -5.14 -9.02
C ALA A 57 -0.74 -5.31 -7.57
N MET A 58 0.26 -5.42 -6.70
CA MET A 58 0.12 -5.39 -5.25
C MET A 58 1.03 -4.30 -4.70
N GLY A 59 0.49 -3.40 -3.89
CA GLY A 59 1.22 -2.37 -3.18
C GLY A 59 1.12 -2.55 -1.67
N VAL A 60 2.18 -2.17 -0.96
CA VAL A 60 2.19 -2.06 0.50
C VAL A 60 1.87 -0.61 0.85
N VAL A 61 0.95 -0.40 1.75
CA VAL A 61 0.54 0.92 2.24
C VAL A 61 0.88 1.00 3.72
N ASP A 62 1.77 1.93 4.04
CA ASP A 62 2.04 2.28 5.44
C ASP A 62 0.97 3.29 5.90
N PRO A 63 0.25 3.03 6.99
CA PRO A 63 -0.75 3.96 7.53
C PRO A 63 -0.17 5.33 7.90
N GLN A 64 1.14 5.43 8.13
CA GLN A 64 1.83 6.68 8.43
C GLN A 64 2.08 7.54 7.16
N TRP A 65 1.93 6.98 5.97
CA TRP A 65 2.10 7.71 4.71
C TRP A 65 0.84 8.49 4.35
N THR A 66 0.63 9.62 4.99
CA THR A 66 -0.56 10.46 4.78
C THR A 66 -0.64 11.09 3.39
N ASP A 67 0.51 11.29 2.73
CA ASP A 67 0.62 11.92 1.41
C ASP A 67 0.75 10.92 0.25
N ALA A 68 0.68 9.62 0.52
CA ALA A 68 0.79 8.60 -0.49
C ALA A 68 -0.40 8.63 -1.46
N ASP A 69 -0.08 8.36 -2.73
CA ASP A 69 -1.04 8.23 -3.82
C ASP A 69 -0.97 6.85 -4.45
N LEU A 70 -2.09 6.35 -4.95
CA LEU A 70 -2.09 5.31 -5.96
C LEU A 70 -1.94 5.96 -7.34
N PHE A 71 -0.81 5.74 -7.98
CA PHE A 71 -0.51 6.14 -9.34
C PHE A 71 -0.84 4.99 -10.28
N VAL A 72 -1.65 5.23 -11.31
CA VAL A 72 -2.03 4.20 -12.30
C VAL A 72 -1.85 4.72 -13.71
N VAL A 73 -1.51 3.80 -14.62
CA VAL A 73 -1.28 4.08 -16.05
C VAL A 73 -2.02 3.07 -16.92
N THR A 74 -2.62 3.54 -18.03
CA THR A 74 -3.25 2.69 -19.05
C THR A 74 -2.30 2.41 -20.22
N GLU A 75 -2.62 1.41 -21.05
CA GLU A 75 -1.90 1.08 -22.27
C GLU A 75 -1.75 2.29 -23.22
N GLY A 76 -2.78 3.11 -23.34
CA GLY A 76 -2.80 4.31 -24.18
C GLY A 76 -2.10 5.53 -23.58
N GLY A 77 -1.40 5.37 -22.43
CA GLY A 77 -0.57 6.42 -21.84
C GLY A 77 -1.33 7.46 -21.03
N TYR A 78 -2.51 7.14 -20.56
CA TYR A 78 -3.23 7.98 -19.60
C TYR A 78 -2.88 7.57 -18.18
N ALA A 79 -2.56 8.56 -17.36
CA ALA A 79 -2.24 8.33 -15.97
C ALA A 79 -3.11 9.19 -15.04
N LYS A 80 -3.21 8.74 -13.81
CA LYS A 80 -3.78 9.52 -12.72
C LYS A 80 -3.14 9.10 -11.40
N ARG A 81 -3.21 9.99 -10.44
CA ARG A 81 -2.93 9.67 -9.04
C ARG A 81 -4.14 9.99 -8.18
N THR A 82 -4.37 9.17 -7.17
CA THR A 82 -5.50 9.30 -6.26
C THR A 82 -5.00 9.06 -4.85
N ALA A 83 -5.38 9.90 -3.91
CA ALA A 83 -4.96 9.74 -2.51
C ALA A 83 -5.26 8.33 -2.00
N ILE A 84 -4.31 7.73 -1.29
CA ILE A 84 -4.50 6.41 -0.67
C ILE A 84 -5.67 6.44 0.33
N ALA A 85 -5.92 7.58 0.96
CA ALA A 85 -7.06 7.79 1.87
C ALA A 85 -8.43 7.57 1.19
N ASP A 86 -8.52 7.75 -0.14
CA ASP A 86 -9.76 7.50 -0.89
C ASP A 86 -10.05 5.99 -1.07
N TYR A 87 -9.12 5.12 -0.73
CA TYR A 87 -9.27 3.66 -0.81
C TYR A 87 -9.58 3.11 0.58
N PRO A 88 -10.84 2.83 0.89
CA PRO A 88 -11.23 2.35 2.21
C PRO A 88 -10.66 0.96 2.47
N THR A 89 -10.18 0.74 3.70
CA THR A 89 -9.79 -0.59 4.17
C THR A 89 -11.03 -1.46 4.34
N LYS A 90 -10.99 -2.68 3.78
CA LYS A 90 -12.08 -3.65 3.77
C LYS A 90 -11.56 -5.04 4.10
N GLY A 91 -12.46 -6.01 4.29
CA GLY A 91 -12.08 -7.42 4.35
C GLY A 91 -11.56 -7.91 2.99
N ARG A 92 -10.59 -8.86 3.00
CA ARG A 92 -10.08 -9.51 1.79
C ARG A 92 -11.15 -10.35 1.08
N GLY A 93 -10.90 -10.74 -0.16
CA GLY A 93 -11.79 -11.62 -0.94
C GLY A 93 -13.02 -10.92 -1.51
N GLY A 94 -13.09 -9.57 -1.48
CA GLY A 94 -14.11 -8.77 -2.14
C GLY A 94 -13.77 -8.41 -3.59
N LEU A 95 -14.72 -7.75 -4.29
CA LEU A 95 -14.49 -7.15 -5.62
C LEU A 95 -13.78 -5.79 -5.53
N GLY A 96 -13.71 -5.20 -4.33
CA GLY A 96 -13.06 -3.92 -4.12
C GLY A 96 -13.86 -2.71 -4.58
N VAL A 97 -13.14 -1.62 -4.88
CA VAL A 97 -13.67 -0.33 -5.32
C VAL A 97 -13.00 0.10 -6.64
N LYS A 98 -13.69 0.93 -7.40
CA LYS A 98 -13.16 1.43 -8.68
C LYS A 98 -11.91 2.31 -8.47
N VAL A 99 -10.87 2.08 -9.28
CA VAL A 99 -9.62 2.87 -9.34
C VAL A 99 -9.71 3.94 -10.42
N ALA A 100 -10.16 3.56 -11.61
CA ALA A 100 -10.25 4.44 -12.77
C ALA A 100 -11.54 4.16 -13.55
N ASN A 101 -11.99 5.15 -14.32
CA ASN A 101 -13.04 4.96 -15.28
C ASN A 101 -12.38 4.68 -16.64
N LEU A 102 -12.11 3.40 -16.89
CA LEU A 102 -11.47 2.96 -18.13
C LEU A 102 -12.43 3.09 -19.29
N VAL A 103 -11.92 3.53 -20.43
CA VAL A 103 -12.60 3.56 -21.73
C VAL A 103 -11.78 2.76 -22.73
N GLU A 104 -12.43 2.00 -23.57
CA GLU A 104 -11.81 1.07 -24.51
C GLU A 104 -10.68 1.69 -25.33
N ALA A 105 -10.87 2.91 -25.83
CA ALA A 105 -9.87 3.63 -26.61
C ALA A 105 -8.55 3.94 -25.87
N ARG A 106 -8.51 3.78 -24.54
CA ARG A 106 -7.33 4.03 -23.72
C ARG A 106 -6.66 2.74 -23.21
N GLY A 107 -7.30 1.60 -23.47
CA GLY A 107 -6.85 0.28 -23.02
C GLY A 107 -7.01 0.06 -21.50
N ASP A 108 -6.53 -1.08 -21.06
CA ASP A 108 -6.54 -1.50 -19.66
C ASP A 108 -5.42 -0.84 -18.86
N LEU A 109 -5.47 -1.01 -17.55
CA LEU A 109 -4.33 -0.64 -16.69
C LEU A 109 -3.14 -1.58 -16.95
N VAL A 110 -1.97 -0.98 -17.10
CA VAL A 110 -0.68 -1.71 -17.26
C VAL A 110 0.25 -1.49 -16.09
N GLY A 111 -0.06 -0.54 -15.21
CA GLY A 111 0.72 -0.31 -14.01
C GLY A 111 -0.08 0.37 -12.91
N ALA A 112 0.25 0.00 -11.67
CA ALA A 112 -0.29 0.61 -10.47
C ALA A 112 0.80 0.60 -9.38
N LEU A 113 1.13 1.78 -8.85
CA LEU A 113 2.21 1.99 -7.88
C LEU A 113 1.72 2.83 -6.71
N VAL A 114 2.09 2.47 -5.50
CA VAL A 114 1.98 3.37 -4.35
C VAL A 114 3.17 4.32 -4.38
N THR A 115 2.92 5.61 -4.46
CA THR A 115 3.93 6.64 -4.69
C THR A 115 3.78 7.80 -3.71
N ALA A 116 4.91 8.46 -3.43
CA ALA A 116 4.94 9.77 -2.78
C ALA A 116 4.95 10.89 -3.84
N PRO A 117 4.56 12.12 -3.51
CA PRO A 117 4.56 13.25 -4.46
C PRO A 117 5.92 13.55 -5.10
N LYS A 118 7.01 13.24 -4.39
CA LYS A 118 8.41 13.46 -4.83
C LYS A 118 8.97 12.35 -5.72
N ASP A 119 8.25 11.25 -5.85
CA ASP A 119 8.73 10.11 -6.63
C ASP A 119 8.71 10.40 -8.13
N GLU A 120 9.51 9.65 -8.85
CA GLU A 120 9.54 9.61 -10.31
C GLU A 120 9.13 8.23 -10.80
N VAL A 121 8.56 8.17 -11.97
CA VAL A 121 8.12 6.94 -12.62
C VAL A 121 8.71 6.82 -14.01
N LEU A 122 8.99 5.59 -14.40
CA LEU A 122 9.45 5.19 -15.71
C LEU A 122 8.30 4.46 -16.41
N CYS A 123 7.84 4.99 -17.54
CA CYS A 123 6.91 4.29 -18.43
C CYS A 123 7.67 3.62 -19.55
N ILE A 124 7.47 2.33 -19.73
CA ILE A 124 8.16 1.51 -20.73
C ILE A 124 7.15 1.17 -21.81
N MET A 125 7.49 1.49 -23.06
CA MET A 125 6.67 1.23 -24.23
C MET A 125 7.07 -0.09 -24.92
N ALA A 126 6.17 -0.67 -25.70
CA ALA A 126 6.43 -1.91 -26.41
C ALA A 126 7.58 -1.78 -27.43
N SER A 127 7.79 -0.59 -27.97
CA SER A 127 8.92 -0.24 -28.84
C SER A 127 10.28 -0.21 -28.12
N GLY A 128 10.30 -0.29 -26.79
CA GLY A 128 11.51 -0.13 -25.96
C GLY A 128 11.80 1.33 -25.57
N LYS A 129 11.00 2.29 -25.99
CA LYS A 129 11.10 3.68 -25.55
C LYS A 129 10.72 3.78 -24.06
N VAL A 130 11.52 4.53 -23.30
CA VAL A 130 11.27 4.78 -21.88
C VAL A 130 11.07 6.28 -21.66
N VAL A 131 10.01 6.63 -20.96
CA VAL A 131 9.71 8.00 -20.54
C VAL A 131 9.80 8.07 -19.02
N ARG A 132 10.64 8.97 -18.50
CA ARG A 132 10.78 9.30 -17.08
C ARG A 132 10.04 10.61 -16.81
N SER A 133 9.26 10.64 -15.73
CA SER A 133 8.48 11.83 -15.35
C SER A 133 8.22 11.83 -13.85
N ALA A 134 8.11 13.03 -13.27
CA ALA A 134 7.78 13.17 -11.87
C ALA A 134 6.29 12.83 -11.62
N VAL A 135 6.01 12.10 -10.55
CA VAL A 135 4.62 11.80 -10.12
C VAL A 135 3.80 13.08 -9.93
N ALA A 136 4.44 14.16 -9.48
CA ALA A 136 3.81 15.46 -9.26
C ALA A 136 3.24 16.10 -10.52
N GLU A 137 3.74 15.76 -11.72
CA GLU A 137 3.22 16.28 -13.00
C GLU A 137 1.82 15.73 -13.33
N VAL A 138 1.43 14.61 -12.73
CA VAL A 138 0.10 14.04 -12.90
C VAL A 138 -0.83 14.61 -11.84
N SER A 139 -1.95 15.19 -12.26
CA SER A 139 -2.94 15.77 -11.35
C SER A 139 -3.52 14.71 -10.41
N ARG A 140 -3.64 15.06 -9.11
CA ARG A 140 -4.37 14.26 -8.12
C ARG A 140 -5.87 14.38 -8.39
N THR A 141 -6.54 13.25 -8.59
CA THR A 141 -7.97 13.20 -8.94
C THR A 141 -8.68 12.09 -8.18
N GLY A 142 -10.00 12.16 -8.08
CA GLY A 142 -10.81 11.14 -7.45
C GLY A 142 -10.78 9.80 -8.20
N ARG A 143 -11.18 8.71 -7.52
CA ARG A 143 -11.13 7.32 -8.02
C ARG A 143 -11.85 7.13 -9.36
N ALA A 144 -13.03 7.70 -9.55
CA ALA A 144 -13.89 7.47 -10.71
C ALA A 144 -13.60 8.39 -11.92
N THR A 145 -12.34 8.82 -12.08
CA THR A 145 -11.91 9.66 -13.22
C THR A 145 -11.12 8.85 -14.24
N GLN A 146 -10.96 9.42 -15.43
CA GLN A 146 -10.26 8.76 -16.56
C GLN A 146 -8.76 9.04 -16.59
N GLY A 147 -8.27 9.98 -15.78
CA GLY A 147 -6.88 10.43 -15.83
C GLY A 147 -6.60 11.44 -16.95
N VAL A 148 -5.32 11.82 -17.05
CA VAL A 148 -4.76 12.78 -18.01
C VAL A 148 -3.74 12.09 -18.91
N THR A 149 -3.47 12.66 -20.09
CA THR A 149 -2.38 12.19 -20.95
C THR A 149 -1.05 12.41 -20.20
N PHE A 150 -0.31 11.33 -20.04
CA PHE A 150 0.95 11.31 -19.30
C PHE A 150 2.13 10.98 -20.21
N ALA A 151 2.04 9.86 -20.91
CA ALA A 151 2.99 9.46 -21.93
C ALA A 151 2.21 9.17 -23.21
N LYS A 152 2.62 9.76 -24.33
CA LYS A 152 1.95 9.52 -25.61
C LYS A 152 2.75 8.48 -26.39
N PRO A 153 2.24 7.22 -26.50
CA PRO A 153 2.79 6.25 -27.42
C PRO A 153 2.69 6.73 -28.85
N ASP A 154 3.63 6.33 -29.71
CA ASP A 154 3.52 6.53 -31.15
C ASP A 154 2.41 5.64 -31.74
N ASP A 155 2.00 5.89 -32.98
CA ASP A 155 0.94 5.12 -33.64
C ASP A 155 1.32 3.63 -33.68
N GLY A 156 0.44 2.79 -33.15
CA GLY A 156 0.66 1.34 -33.04
C GLY A 156 1.54 0.88 -31.85
N ASP A 157 2.07 1.83 -31.06
CA ASP A 157 2.79 1.51 -29.82
C ASP A 157 1.85 1.59 -28.60
N ARG A 158 2.31 1.07 -27.46
CA ARG A 158 1.57 1.10 -26.21
C ARG A 158 2.52 1.05 -25.01
N ILE A 159 2.06 1.50 -23.87
CA ILE A 159 2.76 1.26 -22.61
C ILE A 159 2.52 -0.19 -22.17
N ILE A 160 3.60 -0.85 -21.77
CA ILE A 160 3.59 -2.26 -21.32
C ILE A 160 3.95 -2.42 -19.86
N ALA A 161 4.64 -1.45 -19.27
CA ALA A 161 5.04 -1.49 -17.88
C ALA A 161 5.26 -0.09 -17.32
N VAL A 162 5.17 0.02 -15.99
CA VAL A 162 5.58 1.20 -15.23
C VAL A 162 6.39 0.78 -14.02
N ALA A 163 7.44 1.52 -13.69
CA ALA A 163 8.29 1.29 -12.54
C ALA A 163 8.53 2.61 -11.80
N ARG A 164 8.77 2.54 -10.49
CA ARG A 164 9.25 3.68 -9.70
C ARG A 164 10.76 3.82 -9.90
N SER A 165 11.25 5.03 -10.13
CA SER A 165 12.68 5.33 -10.17
C SER A 165 13.20 5.48 -8.75
N THR A 166 14.25 4.72 -8.42
CA THR A 166 14.94 4.75 -7.11
C THR A 166 16.30 5.45 -7.18
N GLU A 167 16.70 5.96 -8.34
CA GLU A 167 18.02 6.57 -8.52
C GLU A 167 18.30 7.71 -7.53
N ARG A 168 17.29 8.50 -7.20
CA ARG A 168 17.42 9.60 -6.24
C ARG A 168 17.71 9.14 -4.81
N GLU A 169 17.30 7.95 -4.44
CA GLU A 169 17.60 7.34 -3.14
C GLU A 169 19.05 6.85 -3.08
N LEU A 170 19.59 6.35 -4.20
CA LEU A 170 20.98 5.93 -4.31
C LEU A 170 21.93 7.14 -4.28
N GLU A 171 21.64 8.20 -5.03
CA GLU A 171 22.44 9.44 -5.01
C GLU A 171 22.46 10.09 -3.62
N SER A 172 21.34 10.04 -2.86
CA SER A 172 21.30 10.58 -1.50
C SER A 172 22.04 9.70 -0.48
N ALA A 173 22.08 8.39 -0.69
CA ALA A 173 22.82 7.46 0.16
C ALA A 173 24.33 7.60 -0.07
N ASP A 174 24.80 7.69 -1.31
CA ASP A 174 26.20 7.90 -1.66
C ASP A 174 26.70 9.27 -1.18
N GLY A 175 25.86 10.31 -1.24
CA GLY A 175 26.19 11.65 -0.73
C GLY A 175 26.34 11.70 0.79
N ALA A 176 25.56 10.93 1.53
CA ALA A 176 25.65 10.85 3.00
C ALA A 176 26.90 10.11 3.46
N ASP A 177 27.32 9.05 2.75
CA ASP A 177 28.52 8.26 3.08
C ASP A 177 29.82 9.03 2.75
N MET A 178 29.79 9.90 1.75
CA MET A 178 30.90 10.81 1.41
C MET A 178 31.05 11.95 2.42
N ALA A 179 29.96 12.46 2.99
CA ALA A 179 29.99 13.52 4.00
C ALA A 179 30.55 13.01 5.34
N ASP A 180 30.21 11.79 5.74
CA ASP A 180 30.72 11.16 6.99
C ASP A 180 32.20 10.77 6.89
N ARG A 181 32.72 10.54 5.68
CA ARG A 181 34.15 10.32 5.43
C ARG A 181 34.97 11.60 5.40
N ALA A 182 34.38 12.73 4.99
CA ALA A 182 35.08 14.02 4.98
C ALA A 182 35.30 14.57 6.41
N ASP A 183 34.35 14.31 7.32
CA ASP A 183 34.41 14.74 8.72
C ASP A 183 35.42 13.93 9.56
N ARG A 184 35.81 12.73 9.11
CA ARG A 184 36.80 11.86 9.76
C ARG A 184 38.24 12.09 9.28
N ALA A 185 38.47 12.91 8.25
CA ALA A 185 39.81 13.16 7.69
C ALA A 185 40.56 14.29 8.38
N ASP A 186 39.95 15.03 9.30
CA ASP A 186 40.52 16.22 9.93
C ASP A 186 40.84 16.04 11.43
N ASP A 187 40.91 14.78 11.90
CA ASP A 187 41.32 14.48 13.28
C ASP A 187 42.84 14.16 13.28
N PRO A 188 43.69 15.01 13.85
CA PRO A 188 45.14 14.74 13.88
C PRO A 188 45.41 13.63 14.89
N ASP A 189 46.05 12.58 14.43
CA ASP A 189 46.58 11.44 15.15
C ASP A 189 47.43 11.89 16.35
N PRO A 190 47.05 11.62 17.62
CA PRO A 190 47.89 11.89 18.79
C PRO A 190 48.73 10.68 19.14
N ALA A 191 49.74 10.39 18.37
CA ALA A 191 50.73 9.39 18.77
C ALA A 191 52.15 9.75 18.37
N ALA A 192 52.85 10.41 19.26
CA ALA A 192 54.27 10.16 19.48
C ALA A 192 54.76 11.00 20.67
N ASP A 193 54.71 10.49 21.88
CA ASP A 193 55.81 10.71 22.82
C ASP A 193 55.91 9.50 23.80
N GLY A 194 57.03 8.81 23.72
CA GLY A 194 57.37 7.73 24.57
C GLY A 194 58.13 8.21 25.77
N SER A 195 57.88 7.70 26.97
CA SER A 195 58.95 7.37 27.90
C SER A 195 58.42 6.54 29.08
N ALA A 196 59.20 5.56 29.39
CA ALA A 196 59.26 4.57 30.42
C ALA A 196 58.95 5.02 31.87
N GLY A 197 58.43 4.07 32.67
CA GLY A 197 58.59 4.18 34.12
C GLY A 197 57.60 3.31 34.92
N GLU A 198 58.06 2.11 35.26
CA GLU A 198 57.86 1.36 36.51
C GLU A 198 56.48 1.11 37.11
N GLU A 199 56.11 -0.17 37.18
CA GLU A 199 55.30 -0.80 38.24
C GLU A 199 56.05 -0.81 39.59
N PRO A 200 55.48 -1.13 40.77
CA PRO A 200 54.33 -2.03 41.01
C PRO A 200 53.49 -1.66 42.27
N GLY A 201 52.38 -2.38 42.48
CA GLY A 201 51.94 -2.62 43.86
C GLY A 201 50.45 -2.61 44.15
N SER A 202 49.95 -3.79 44.33
CA SER A 202 49.19 -4.29 45.48
C SER A 202 47.72 -3.92 45.72
N ALA A 203 46.93 -4.99 45.61
CA ALA A 203 45.96 -5.50 46.57
C ALA A 203 44.70 -4.70 46.94
N GLY A 204 43.64 -5.45 46.93
CA GLY A 204 42.60 -5.34 47.96
C GLY A 204 41.17 -5.19 47.46
N GLU A 205 40.51 -6.29 47.46
CA GLU A 205 39.25 -6.64 48.15
C GLU A 205 37.92 -6.19 47.53
N GLN A 206 37.20 -7.18 47.10
CA GLN A 206 35.74 -7.28 47.24
C GLN A 206 35.41 -7.60 48.72
N PRO A 207 34.18 -7.60 49.24
CA PRO A 207 32.86 -7.73 48.64
C PRO A 207 31.77 -6.92 49.37
N GLY A 208 30.55 -6.98 48.87
CA GLY A 208 29.39 -6.52 49.60
C GLY A 208 28.07 -6.75 48.88
N ALA A 209 27.49 -7.90 49.15
CA ALA A 209 26.11 -8.28 48.87
C ALA A 209 25.16 -7.61 49.88
N ALA A 210 23.90 -7.49 49.49
CA ALA A 210 22.66 -7.72 50.25
C ALA A 210 21.53 -6.89 49.64
N GLN A 211 20.52 -7.62 49.16
CA GLN A 211 19.22 -7.99 49.75
C GLN A 211 18.18 -6.86 49.62
N SER A 212 17.19 -7.12 48.80
CA SER A 212 15.82 -7.55 49.09
C SER A 212 14.98 -6.50 49.82
N GLU A 213 13.84 -6.20 49.27
CA GLU A 213 12.56 -6.39 49.95
C GLU A 213 11.37 -6.13 49.05
N THR A 214 10.56 -7.12 48.97
CA THR A 214 9.16 -7.27 48.63
C THR A 214 8.26 -6.55 49.63
N ILE A 215 7.18 -5.94 49.19
CA ILE A 215 5.85 -5.81 49.83
C ILE A 215 4.95 -5.22 48.76
N GLY A 216 3.84 -5.77 48.29
CA GLY A 216 2.79 -6.54 48.95
C GLY A 216 1.50 -5.75 49.01
N SER A 217 0.47 -6.42 48.53
CA SER A 217 -0.97 -6.31 48.86
C SER A 217 -1.83 -5.34 48.08
N GLU A 218 -2.81 -5.95 47.43
CA GLU A 218 -4.26 -6.03 47.72
C GLU A 218 -4.99 -4.74 47.40
N GLY A 219 -6.02 -4.72 46.63
CA GLY A 219 -7.19 -5.51 46.41
C GLY A 219 -8.34 -4.55 46.23
N ALA A 220 -9.22 -4.78 45.34
CA ALA A 220 -10.67 -4.61 45.52
C ALA A 220 -11.41 -4.81 44.20
N GLN A 221 -12.21 -5.86 44.25
CA GLN A 221 -13.37 -6.09 43.41
C GLN A 221 -14.44 -5.03 43.69
N SER A 222 -15.19 -4.68 42.66
CA SER A 222 -16.63 -4.41 42.82
C SER A 222 -17.34 -4.71 41.50
N ASP A 223 -18.16 -5.73 41.60
CA ASP A 223 -19.32 -6.04 40.78
C ASP A 223 -20.27 -4.85 40.72
N ASP A 224 -20.96 -4.67 39.58
CA ASP A 224 -22.39 -4.34 39.54
C ASP A 224 -22.91 -4.51 38.08
N GLU A 225 -23.63 -5.50 37.93
CA GLU A 225 -25.04 -5.79 37.55
C GLU A 225 -25.63 -4.98 36.41
N ASN A 226 -25.98 -5.74 35.38
CA ASN A 226 -27.07 -5.51 34.42
C ASN A 226 -28.43 -5.61 35.15
N PRO A 227 -29.52 -4.95 34.78
CA PRO A 227 -30.37 -5.49 33.72
C PRO A 227 -31.25 -4.44 32.97
N GLY A 228 -31.89 -4.88 31.89
CA GLY A 228 -33.09 -4.24 31.36
C GLY A 228 -33.33 -4.41 29.86
N GLU A 229 -33.92 -5.52 29.53
CA GLU A 229 -34.92 -5.78 28.53
C GLU A 229 -35.86 -4.59 28.23
N THR A 230 -36.19 -4.41 26.94
CA THR A 230 -37.58 -4.33 26.48
C THR A 230 -37.68 -4.54 24.97
N VAL A 231 -38.48 -5.53 24.64
CA VAL A 231 -39.06 -5.87 23.33
C VAL A 231 -40.22 -4.89 22.99
N ALA A 232 -40.34 -4.58 21.70
CA ALA A 232 -41.60 -4.26 21.02
C ALA A 232 -41.34 -4.30 19.52
N ASP A 233 -41.69 -5.30 18.80
CA ASP A 233 -42.92 -5.74 18.18
C ASP A 233 -43.84 -4.61 17.68
N SER A 234 -43.96 -4.49 16.35
CA SER A 234 -45.18 -4.27 15.60
C SER A 234 -44.92 -4.11 14.10
N ALA A 235 -45.28 -5.15 13.34
CA ALA A 235 -46.40 -5.17 12.42
C ALA A 235 -46.21 -4.37 11.09
N ALA A 236 -46.18 -5.16 10.02
CA ALA A 236 -46.56 -4.74 8.68
C ALA A 236 -48.08 -4.50 8.55
N PRO A 237 -48.52 -3.76 7.54
CA PRO A 237 -49.51 -4.40 6.69
C PRO A 237 -49.26 -4.27 5.18
N SER A 238 -49.71 -5.31 4.55
CA SER A 238 -50.05 -5.61 3.19
C SER A 238 -50.98 -4.59 2.49
N GLY A 239 -50.85 -4.55 1.15
CA GLY A 239 -52.01 -4.35 0.30
C GLY A 239 -51.82 -3.38 -0.85
N GLY A 240 -52.11 -3.85 -2.08
CA GLY A 240 -52.50 -3.02 -3.18
C GLY A 240 -52.08 -3.47 -4.55
N GLU A 241 -52.86 -4.38 -5.16
CA GLU A 241 -52.92 -4.66 -6.59
C GLU A 241 -53.39 -3.43 -7.39
N ALA A 242 -52.89 -3.31 -8.64
CA ALA A 242 -53.69 -2.93 -9.84
C ALA A 242 -52.77 -3.01 -11.07
N VAL A 243 -52.89 -3.96 -11.87
CA VAL A 243 -53.46 -4.18 -13.21
C VAL A 243 -53.50 -2.91 -14.09
N GLY A 244 -52.81 -2.98 -15.22
CA GLY A 244 -52.90 -2.01 -16.32
C GLY A 244 -52.15 -2.51 -17.54
N SER A 245 -52.83 -3.31 -18.33
CA SER A 245 -52.52 -3.73 -19.70
C SER A 245 -52.57 -2.53 -20.67
N GLY A 246 -51.68 -2.55 -21.66
CA GLY A 246 -51.69 -1.60 -22.77
C GLY A 246 -50.75 -2.04 -23.87
N ASP A 247 -51.21 -2.90 -24.74
CA ASP A 247 -50.68 -3.18 -26.08
C ASP A 247 -50.64 -1.88 -26.89
N ASP A 248 -49.60 -1.61 -27.63
CA ASP A 248 -49.69 -0.99 -28.94
C ASP A 248 -48.51 -1.38 -29.84
N GLU A 249 -48.86 -2.16 -30.85
CA GLU A 249 -48.06 -2.44 -32.03
C GLU A 249 -48.10 -1.21 -32.95
N SER A 250 -46.97 -0.83 -33.49
CA SER A 250 -46.93 -0.27 -34.86
C SER A 250 -45.54 -0.44 -35.48
N GLU A 251 -45.47 -1.43 -36.30
CA GLU A 251 -44.70 -1.58 -37.53
C GLU A 251 -44.71 -0.29 -38.35
N VAL A 252 -43.56 0.16 -38.91
CA VAL A 252 -43.42 0.63 -40.32
C VAL A 252 -41.93 0.66 -40.71
N GLN A 253 -41.70 0.01 -41.84
CA GLN A 253 -40.56 -0.01 -42.76
C GLN A 253 -40.12 1.37 -43.24
N ALA A 254 -38.86 1.57 -43.47
CA ALA A 254 -38.21 1.98 -44.72
C ALA A 254 -36.70 1.99 -44.52
#